data_c189a906e0fa594b3d62ea6d692d5115
#
_entry.id   c189a906e0fa594b3d62ea6d692d5115
#
_cell.length_a   1.000
_cell.length_b   1.000
_cell.length_c   1.000
_cell.angle_alpha   90.00
_cell.angle_beta   90.00
_cell.angle_gamma   90.00
#
_symmetry.space_group_name_H-M   'P 1'
#
loop_
_entity.id
_entity.type
_entity.pdbx_description
1 polymer ?
#
loop_
_entity_poly.entity_id
_entity_poly.type
_entity_poly.pdbx_seq_one_letter_code
_entity_poly.pdbx_strand_id
1 'polypeptide(L)'
;MTQGRFVPERGDIVKMSFDPQSGHEQAGLRPALVVSPALYNRASSLALLCPITSRAKGYPFEVALPDGLAVSGVVLVDQIRSLDWRARKAKLVGRAPTPVVREVLARLEPLVT
;
A
#
# COMPACT_ATOMS: atom_id res chain seq x y z
N MET A 1 21.72 5.36 17.10
CA MET A 1 21.13 5.14 16.68
C MET A 1 20.04 5.06 16.41
N THR A 2 19.77 5.15 16.19
CA THR A 2 18.56 4.87 16.17
C THR A 2 17.95 4.66 14.91
N GLN A 3 18.26 3.92 14.15
CA GLN A 3 17.67 3.63 13.04
C GLN A 3 16.36 3.10 13.24
N GLY A 4 15.76 2.42 13.09
CA GLY A 4 14.48 1.96 13.41
C GLY A 4 13.42 3.00 13.55
N ARG A 5 13.66 4.14 13.07
CA ARG A 5 12.73 5.25 13.23
C ARG A 5 11.76 5.39 12.07
N PHE A 6 11.85 4.52 11.08
CA PHE A 6 10.93 4.58 9.96
C PHE A 6 9.50 4.33 10.42
N VAL A 7 8.61 5.22 10.05
CA VAL A 7 7.17 5.04 10.23
C VAL A 7 6.53 5.31 8.86
N PRO A 8 5.76 4.37 8.33
CA PRO A 8 5.11 4.61 7.04
C PRO A 8 4.16 5.80 7.09
N GLU A 9 4.17 6.59 6.03
CA GLU A 9 3.26 7.72 5.86
C GLU A 9 2.35 7.44 4.69
N ARG A 10 1.17 8.08 4.70
CA ARG A 10 0.29 8.00 3.54
C ARG A 10 1.04 8.43 2.29
N GLY A 11 0.98 7.61 1.25
CA GLY A 11 1.68 7.86 0.01
C GLY A 11 2.99 7.12 -0.12
N ASP A 12 3.52 6.58 0.97
CA ASP A 12 4.72 5.76 0.88
C ASP A 12 4.40 4.47 0.15
N ILE A 13 5.36 4.00 -0.63
CA ILE A 13 5.31 2.65 -1.20
C ILE A 13 6.31 1.82 -0.42
N VAL A 14 5.82 0.76 0.20
CA VAL A 14 6.64 -0.13 1.02
C VAL A 14 6.59 -1.53 0.46
N LYS A 15 7.60 -2.34 0.76
CA LYS A 15 7.62 -3.74 0.38
C LYS A 15 7.53 -4.57 1.64
N MET A 16 6.63 -5.54 1.65
CA MET A 16 6.42 -6.39 2.81
C MET A 16 5.65 -7.64 2.41
N SER A 17 5.61 -8.62 3.30
CA SER A 17 4.88 -9.86 3.06
C SER A 17 3.38 -9.66 3.23
N PHE A 18 2.62 -10.18 2.29
CA PHE A 18 1.17 -10.23 2.35
C PHE A 18 0.65 -11.62 2.69
N ASP A 19 1.54 -12.54 3.05
CA ASP A 19 1.12 -13.86 3.49
C ASP A 19 0.48 -13.80 4.87
N PRO A 20 -0.46 -14.71 5.17
CA PRO A 20 -0.96 -15.77 4.29
C PRO A 20 -1.99 -15.25 3.29
N GLN A 21 -2.06 -15.93 2.15
CA GLN A 21 -3.05 -15.63 1.14
C GLN A 21 -4.36 -16.34 1.46
N SER A 22 -5.47 -15.70 1.09
CA SER A 22 -6.79 -16.33 1.18
C SER A 22 -7.53 -16.03 -0.11
N GLY A 23 -7.86 -17.08 -0.86
CA GLY A 23 -8.60 -16.97 -2.11
C GLY A 23 -7.86 -16.11 -3.13
N HIS A 24 -8.53 -15.05 -3.60
CA HIS A 24 -8.00 -14.19 -4.65
C HIS A 24 -7.10 -13.06 -4.15
N GLU A 25 -6.78 -13.05 -2.85
CA GLU A 25 -5.92 -12.00 -2.29
C GLU A 25 -4.50 -12.13 -2.81
N GLN A 26 -3.81 -11.00 -2.87
CA GLN A 26 -2.39 -11.00 -3.19
C GLN A 26 -1.61 -11.68 -2.08
N ALA A 27 -0.50 -12.32 -2.43
CA ALA A 27 0.32 -13.08 -1.51
C ALA A 27 1.79 -12.80 -1.74
N GLY A 28 2.61 -13.23 -0.80
CA GLY A 28 4.07 -13.12 -0.91
C GLY A 28 4.59 -11.73 -0.62
N LEU A 29 5.87 -11.53 -0.93
CA LEU A 29 6.55 -10.25 -0.73
C LEU A 29 6.15 -9.32 -1.87
N ARG A 30 5.50 -8.20 -1.53
CA ARG A 30 4.92 -7.32 -2.54
C ARG A 30 5.07 -5.86 -2.16
N PRO A 31 5.14 -4.98 -3.17
CA PRO A 31 4.99 -3.55 -2.89
C PRO A 31 3.54 -3.22 -2.58
N ALA A 32 3.35 -2.19 -1.77
CA ALA A 32 2.02 -1.74 -1.37
C ALA A 32 2.04 -0.25 -1.12
N LEU A 33 0.91 0.39 -1.39
CA LEU A 33 0.74 1.82 -1.11
C LEU A 33 0.13 1.99 0.27
N VAL A 34 0.77 2.80 1.10
CA VAL A 34 0.26 3.14 2.43
C VAL A 34 -0.81 4.20 2.28
N VAL A 35 -2.01 3.95 2.80
CA VAL A 35 -3.12 4.91 2.72
C VAL A 35 -3.51 5.50 4.06
N SER A 36 -3.07 4.93 5.18
CA SER A 36 -3.35 5.49 6.50
C SER A 36 -2.26 6.48 6.90
N PRO A 37 -2.61 7.47 7.75
CA PRO A 37 -1.64 8.51 8.13
C PRO A 37 -0.59 8.00 9.11
N ALA A 38 0.58 8.64 9.10
CA ALA A 38 1.70 8.26 9.95
C ALA A 38 1.36 8.24 11.43
N LEU A 39 0.54 9.19 11.87
CA LEU A 39 0.14 9.26 13.28
C LEU A 39 -0.54 7.96 13.72
N TYR A 40 -1.48 7.47 12.93
CA TYR A 40 -2.15 6.20 13.20
C TYR A 40 -1.15 5.04 13.11
N ASN A 41 -0.33 5.03 12.08
CA ASN A 41 0.60 3.92 11.84
C ASN A 41 1.61 3.79 12.98
N ARG A 42 2.09 4.92 13.50
CA ARG A 42 3.02 4.88 14.63
C ARG A 42 2.35 4.39 15.89
N ALA A 43 1.15 4.90 16.17
CA ALA A 43 0.46 4.58 17.42
C ALA A 43 0.01 3.14 17.47
N SER A 44 -0.43 2.58 16.34
CA SER A 44 -1.06 1.25 16.31
C SER A 44 -0.12 0.12 15.92
N SER A 45 1.03 0.42 15.31
CA SER A 45 1.89 -0.57 14.64
C SER A 45 1.22 -1.20 13.42
N LEU A 46 0.01 -0.76 13.07
CA LEU A 46 -0.69 -1.21 11.88
C LEU A 46 -0.65 -0.11 10.82
N ALA A 47 -0.89 -0.49 9.59
CA ALA A 47 -1.13 0.44 8.51
C ALA A 47 -2.15 -0.15 7.56
N LEU A 48 -2.95 0.72 6.95
CA LEU A 48 -3.84 0.30 5.87
C LEU A 48 -3.05 0.40 4.57
N LEU A 49 -2.98 -0.72 3.85
CA LEU A 49 -2.16 -0.82 2.65
C LEU A 49 -2.93 -1.45 1.51
N CYS A 50 -2.73 -0.91 0.32
CA CYS A 50 -3.27 -1.47 -0.91
C CYS A 50 -2.12 -2.11 -1.68
N PRO A 51 -2.19 -3.41 -1.99
CA PRO A 51 -1.10 -4.06 -2.71
C PRO A 51 -0.98 -3.54 -4.13
N ILE A 52 0.23 -3.61 -4.67
CA ILE A 52 0.52 -3.19 -6.04
C ILE A 52 0.92 -4.44 -6.81
N THR A 53 0.35 -4.60 -8.00
CA THR A 53 0.68 -5.72 -8.88
C THR A 53 1.07 -5.21 -10.26
N SER A 54 1.99 -5.91 -10.91
CA SER A 54 2.34 -5.62 -12.30
C SER A 54 1.31 -6.17 -13.28
N ARG A 55 0.32 -6.93 -12.81
CA ARG A 55 -0.65 -7.61 -13.67
C ARG A 55 -1.98 -6.86 -13.67
N ALA A 56 -2.04 -5.77 -14.41
CA ALA A 56 -3.28 -5.01 -14.55
C ALA A 56 -4.31 -5.83 -15.32
N LYS A 57 -5.57 -5.81 -14.84
CA LYS A 57 -6.68 -6.50 -15.48
C LYS A 57 -7.75 -5.55 -15.99
N GLY A 58 -7.58 -4.25 -15.76
CA GLY A 58 -8.53 -3.24 -16.20
C GLY A 58 -9.76 -3.11 -15.31
N TYR A 59 -9.69 -3.57 -14.07
CA TYR A 59 -10.82 -3.46 -13.16
C TYR A 59 -10.97 -2.01 -12.66
N PRO A 60 -12.21 -1.59 -12.32
CA PRO A 60 -12.45 -0.19 -11.88
C PRO A 60 -11.69 0.22 -10.64
N PHE A 61 -11.30 -0.73 -9.79
CA PHE A 61 -10.60 -0.43 -8.55
C PHE A 61 -9.09 -0.52 -8.67
N GLU A 62 -8.58 -0.58 -9.89
CA GLU A 62 -7.13 -0.50 -10.15
C GLU A 62 -6.77 0.94 -10.44
N VAL A 63 -5.73 1.44 -9.77
CA VAL A 63 -5.20 2.78 -10.05
C VAL A 63 -3.78 2.62 -10.58
N ALA A 64 -3.56 3.06 -11.82
CA ALA A 64 -2.26 2.89 -12.46
C ALA A 64 -1.23 3.83 -11.86
N LEU A 65 -0.02 3.32 -11.66
CA LEU A 65 1.12 4.14 -11.28
C LEU A 65 1.74 4.74 -12.54
N PRO A 66 2.18 6.00 -12.49
CA PRO A 66 2.86 6.58 -13.65
C PRO A 66 4.23 5.95 -13.83
N ASP A 67 4.77 6.09 -15.05
CA ASP A 67 6.12 5.63 -15.34
C ASP A 67 7.14 6.42 -14.53
N GLY A 68 8.29 5.82 -14.31
CA GLY A 68 9.41 6.49 -13.65
C GLY A 68 9.49 6.31 -12.15
N LEU A 69 8.53 5.62 -11.54
CA LEU A 69 8.61 5.31 -10.11
C LEU A 69 9.45 4.05 -9.90
N ALA A 70 9.90 3.86 -8.66
CA ALA A 70 10.66 2.66 -8.30
C ALA A 70 9.85 1.38 -8.47
N VAL A 71 8.51 1.50 -8.48
CA VAL A 71 7.60 0.37 -8.61
C VAL A 71 6.64 0.69 -9.74
N SER A 72 6.32 -0.31 -10.56
CA SER A 72 5.37 -0.16 -11.66
C SER A 72 4.17 -1.07 -11.46
N GLY A 73 3.09 -0.74 -12.13
CA GLY A 73 1.87 -1.54 -12.12
C GLY A 73 0.67 -0.76 -11.66
N VAL A 74 -0.25 -1.46 -10.97
CA VAL A 74 -1.50 -0.86 -10.52
C VAL A 74 -1.70 -1.12 -9.04
N VAL A 75 -2.29 -0.15 -8.36
CA VAL A 75 -2.68 -0.26 -6.96
C VAL A 75 -4.05 -0.91 -6.91
N LEU A 76 -4.19 -1.98 -6.13
CA LEU A 76 -5.44 -2.71 -6.00
C LEU A 76 -6.20 -2.16 -4.78
N VAL A 77 -7.08 -1.20 -5.04
CA VAL A 77 -7.75 -0.46 -3.96
C VAL A 77 -8.71 -1.35 -3.18
N ASP A 78 -9.39 -2.27 -3.87
CA ASP A 78 -10.36 -3.17 -3.22
C ASP A 78 -9.70 -4.29 -2.42
N GLN A 79 -8.38 -4.43 -2.48
CA GLN A 79 -7.66 -5.40 -1.66
C GLN A 79 -6.93 -4.73 -0.49
N ILE A 80 -7.43 -3.59 -0.05
CA ILE A 80 -6.86 -2.90 1.10
C ILE A 80 -6.88 -3.81 2.33
N ARG A 81 -5.77 -3.80 3.08
CA ARG A 81 -5.64 -4.62 4.28
C ARG A 81 -4.98 -3.81 5.38
N SER A 82 -5.36 -4.14 6.62
CA SER A 82 -4.69 -3.62 7.81
C SER A 82 -3.65 -4.65 8.23
N LEU A 83 -2.38 -4.30 8.15
CA LEU A 83 -1.29 -5.21 8.45
C LEU A 83 -0.31 -4.57 9.42
N ASP A 84 0.35 -5.40 10.24
CA ASP A 84 1.36 -4.95 11.19
C ASP A 84 2.67 -4.72 10.43
N TRP A 85 2.96 -3.47 10.13
CA TRP A 85 4.12 -3.11 9.32
C TRP A 85 5.45 -3.33 10.06
N ARG A 86 5.43 -3.26 11.39
CA ARG A 86 6.66 -3.54 12.16
C ARG A 86 6.97 -5.03 12.16
N ALA A 87 5.98 -5.85 12.50
CA ALA A 87 6.17 -7.29 12.56
C ALA A 87 6.55 -7.85 11.19
N ARG A 88 6.00 -7.28 10.13
CA ARG A 88 6.29 -7.73 8.76
C ARG A 88 7.50 -7.05 8.15
N LYS A 89 8.17 -6.18 8.93
CA LYS A 89 9.43 -5.54 8.52
C LYS A 89 9.29 -4.79 7.20
N ALA A 90 8.26 -3.96 7.11
CA ALA A 90 8.01 -3.17 5.91
C ALA A 90 9.21 -2.27 5.61
N LYS A 91 9.60 -2.21 4.33
CA LYS A 91 10.73 -1.40 3.88
C LYS A 91 10.24 -0.36 2.89
N LEU A 92 10.68 0.88 3.08
CA LEU A 92 10.36 1.96 2.16
C LEU A 92 11.07 1.73 0.83
N VAL A 93 10.32 1.76 -0.27
CA VAL A 93 10.91 1.62 -1.61
C VAL A 93 10.61 2.81 -2.51
N GLY A 94 9.70 3.70 -2.12
CA GLY A 94 9.40 4.88 -2.92
C GLY A 94 8.22 5.63 -2.37
N ARG A 95 7.75 6.62 -3.12
CA ARG A 95 6.55 7.37 -2.79
C ARG A 95 5.70 7.54 -4.03
N ALA A 96 4.40 7.47 -3.86
CA ALA A 96 3.46 7.74 -4.93
C ALA A 96 3.22 9.24 -5.03
N PRO A 97 3.06 9.78 -6.26
CA PRO A 97 2.68 11.18 -6.41
C PRO A 97 1.32 11.46 -5.78
N THR A 98 1.13 12.69 -5.32
CA THR A 98 -0.13 13.09 -4.70
C THR A 98 -1.37 12.77 -5.55
N PRO A 99 -1.36 12.96 -6.88
CA PRO A 99 -2.55 12.60 -7.67
C PRO A 99 -2.92 11.13 -7.59
N VAL A 100 -1.93 10.23 -7.49
CA VAL A 100 -2.18 8.80 -7.34
C VAL A 100 -2.86 8.55 -6.01
N VAL A 101 -2.34 9.13 -4.92
CA VAL A 101 -2.91 8.96 -3.59
C VAL A 101 -4.36 9.45 -3.57
N ARG A 102 -4.63 10.62 -4.17
CA ARG A 102 -5.97 11.15 -4.24
C ARG A 102 -6.92 10.22 -4.99
N GLU A 103 -6.46 9.65 -6.10
CA GLU A 103 -7.28 8.74 -6.86
C GLU A 103 -7.59 7.47 -6.08
N VAL A 104 -6.59 6.93 -5.37
CA VAL A 104 -6.79 5.74 -4.55
C VAL A 104 -7.83 6.03 -3.47
N LEU A 105 -7.70 7.15 -2.76
CA LEU A 105 -8.67 7.51 -1.71
C LEU A 105 -10.06 7.72 -2.28
N ALA A 106 -10.16 8.33 -3.47
CA ALA A 106 -11.46 8.55 -4.12
C ALA A 106 -12.14 7.23 -4.48
N ARG A 107 -11.37 6.23 -4.90
CA ARG A 107 -11.93 4.92 -5.24
C ARG A 107 -12.19 4.06 -4.01
N LEU A 108 -11.50 4.33 -2.92
CA LEU A 108 -11.71 3.61 -1.67
C LEU A 108 -13.00 4.05 -0.99
N GLU A 109 -13.32 5.33 -1.06
CA GLU A 109 -14.46 5.89 -0.32
C GLU A 109 -15.75 5.12 -0.55
N PRO A 110 -16.19 4.84 -1.79
CA PRO A 110 -17.44 4.11 -2.00
C PRO A 110 -17.41 2.68 -1.49
N LEU A 111 -16.25 2.13 -1.19
CA LEU A 111 -16.16 0.77 -0.66
C LEU A 111 -16.34 0.74 0.85
N VAL A 112 -16.24 1.86 1.53
CA VAL A 112 -16.28 1.91 3.00
C VAL A 112 -17.37 2.84 3.54
N THR A 113 -18.16 3.46 2.66
CA THR A 113 -19.25 4.37 3.08
C THR A 113 -20.62 3.85 2.74
#